data_e561b55a9263cce7034d46adc2ee4e37
#
_entry.id   e561b55a9263cce7034d46adc2ee4e37
#
_cell.length_a   1.000
_cell.length_b   1.000
_cell.length_c   1.000
_cell.angle_alpha   90.00
_cell.angle_beta   90.00
_cell.angle_gamma   90.00
#
_symmetry.space_group_name_H-M   'P 1'
#
loop_
_entity.id
_entity.type
_entity.pdbx_description
1 polymer ?
#
loop_
_entity_poly.entity_id
_entity_poly.type
_entity_poly.pdbx_seq_one_letter_code
_entity_poly.pdbx_strand_id
1 'polypeptide(L)'
;GDGVYGGAFVASLYSEAYLQNDIRSVIEKALLSLPAESGYRRIIEDVIAFHQENPDDWTKCWQMLEDKWARANICNPGTKYNIDAKLNGAYIVIGLLYGEGDINKTLEISTRCGQDSDCNPSNALAVLGIIKGFSAFPQEYREAIEKIGDKPFVHTNYSFNKAVERTADYAEKLIVENGGKVTENSYSIVLQEPVALPMEDAFPNLVYSKRAAIVDADKDSCWTLKGNWQDAENGYVKYSEQAGDEITFTFEGTGASIEGWWVKNGGKADVYVDGIFKRTIDCFYYYAKQEHRNINIFHILNLEEGKHTINIVVKGEK
;
A
#
# COMPACT_ATOMS: atom_id res chain seq x y z
N GLY A 1 8.67 -4.79 -4.02
CA GLY A 1 9.00 -4.28 -2.69
C GLY A 1 8.02 -4.71 -1.62
N ASP A 2 8.03 -4.04 -0.48
CA ASP A 2 7.29 -4.47 0.73
C ASP A 2 5.79 -4.72 0.53
N GLY A 3 5.13 -3.98 -0.34
CA GLY A 3 3.72 -4.22 -0.68
C GLY A 3 3.49 -5.57 -1.37
N VAL A 4 4.37 -5.96 -2.28
CA VAL A 4 4.32 -7.28 -2.95
C VAL A 4 4.60 -8.38 -1.93
N TYR A 5 5.60 -8.20 -1.08
CA TYR A 5 5.94 -9.17 -0.01
C TYR A 5 4.80 -9.32 0.98
N GLY A 6 4.12 -8.23 1.35
CA GLY A 6 2.94 -8.28 2.20
C GLY A 6 1.81 -9.11 1.60
N GLY A 7 1.50 -8.89 0.31
CA GLY A 7 0.51 -9.68 -0.40
C GLY A 7 0.87 -11.17 -0.48
N ALA A 8 2.14 -11.49 -0.80
CA ALA A 8 2.63 -12.87 -0.84
C ALA A 8 2.58 -13.54 0.53
N PHE A 9 2.99 -12.84 1.60
CA PHE A 9 2.97 -13.36 2.95
C PHE A 9 1.55 -13.70 3.43
N VAL A 10 0.60 -12.77 3.26
CA VAL A 10 -0.80 -12.98 3.66
C VAL A 10 -1.43 -14.12 2.85
N ALA A 11 -1.19 -14.18 1.54
CA ALA A 11 -1.66 -15.29 0.71
C ALA A 11 -1.07 -16.63 1.19
N SER A 12 0.21 -16.67 1.56
CA SER A 12 0.86 -17.85 2.11
C SER A 12 0.32 -18.24 3.49
N LEU A 13 0.03 -17.26 4.37
CA LEU A 13 -0.66 -17.54 5.65
C LEU A 13 -1.98 -18.27 5.43
N TYR A 14 -2.79 -17.81 4.47
CA TYR A 14 -4.07 -18.45 4.15
C TYR A 14 -3.87 -19.86 3.58
N SER A 15 -2.94 -20.03 2.67
CA SER A 15 -2.65 -21.34 2.08
C SER A 15 -2.18 -22.36 3.12
N GLU A 16 -1.26 -21.96 3.99
CA GLU A 16 -0.74 -22.83 5.05
C GLU A 16 -1.78 -23.15 6.12
N ALA A 17 -2.71 -22.22 6.40
CA ALA A 17 -3.79 -22.41 7.35
C ALA A 17 -4.78 -23.54 6.94
N TYR A 18 -4.89 -23.87 5.66
CA TYR A 18 -5.65 -25.04 5.19
C TYR A 18 -4.95 -26.37 5.46
N LEU A 19 -3.63 -26.35 5.64
CA LEU A 19 -2.82 -27.55 5.73
C LEU A 19 -2.45 -27.94 7.17
N GLN A 20 -2.53 -27.00 8.10
CA GLN A 20 -2.10 -27.21 9.48
C GLN A 20 -2.82 -26.28 10.47
N ASN A 21 -2.85 -26.72 11.75
CA ASN A 21 -3.59 -26.01 12.80
C ASN A 21 -2.67 -25.24 13.76
N ASP A 22 -1.37 -25.47 13.71
CA ASP A 22 -0.40 -24.76 14.54
C ASP A 22 -0.07 -23.39 13.96
N ILE A 23 -0.50 -22.35 14.65
CA ILE A 23 -0.39 -20.94 14.19
C ILE A 23 1.07 -20.56 13.94
N ARG A 24 1.98 -21.00 14.81
CA ARG A 24 3.38 -20.69 14.66
C ARG A 24 3.97 -21.33 13.40
N SER A 25 3.68 -22.60 13.19
CA SER A 25 4.09 -23.32 11.98
C SER A 25 3.50 -22.69 10.70
N VAL A 26 2.25 -22.21 10.73
CA VAL A 26 1.63 -21.46 9.63
C VAL A 26 2.46 -20.22 9.29
N ILE A 27 2.84 -19.42 10.30
CA ILE A 27 3.62 -18.21 10.11
C ILE A 27 5.03 -18.53 9.59
N GLU A 28 5.73 -19.49 10.20
CA GLU A 28 7.09 -19.87 9.83
C GLU A 28 7.17 -20.41 8.39
N LYS A 29 6.18 -21.19 7.96
CA LYS A 29 6.11 -21.66 6.57
C LYS A 29 5.74 -20.55 5.60
N ALA A 30 4.82 -19.67 5.96
CA ALA A 30 4.47 -18.52 5.12
C ALA A 30 5.68 -17.61 4.86
N LEU A 31 6.62 -17.48 5.81
CA LEU A 31 7.86 -16.74 5.62
C LEU A 31 8.76 -17.31 4.52
N LEU A 32 8.64 -18.60 4.17
CA LEU A 32 9.44 -19.21 3.12
C LEU A 32 9.11 -18.66 1.73
N SER A 33 7.95 -18.02 1.56
CA SER A 33 7.58 -17.32 0.34
C SER A 33 8.29 -15.97 0.14
N LEU A 34 8.99 -15.48 1.16
CA LEU A 34 9.64 -14.17 1.15
C LEU A 34 11.14 -14.28 0.98
N PRO A 35 11.79 -13.32 0.28
CA PRO A 35 13.25 -13.25 0.23
C PRO A 35 13.84 -13.08 1.63
N ALA A 36 14.89 -13.83 1.94
CA ALA A 36 15.52 -13.82 3.26
C ALA A 36 16.04 -12.43 3.68
N GLU A 37 16.50 -11.65 2.71
CA GLU A 37 17.06 -10.32 2.92
C GLU A 37 16.01 -9.21 3.00
N SER A 38 14.73 -9.51 2.73
CA SER A 38 13.67 -8.49 2.72
C SER A 38 13.42 -7.93 4.12
N GLY A 39 13.18 -6.64 4.19
CA GLY A 39 12.78 -5.98 5.44
C GLY A 39 11.48 -6.55 6.00
N TYR A 40 10.56 -6.96 5.12
CA TYR A 40 9.29 -7.56 5.51
C TYR A 40 9.49 -8.90 6.25
N ARG A 41 10.38 -9.77 5.75
CA ARG A 41 10.69 -11.03 6.43
C ARG A 41 11.35 -10.80 7.78
N ARG A 42 12.33 -9.91 7.84
CA ARG A 42 13.07 -9.60 9.07
C ARG A 42 12.18 -9.07 10.19
N ILE A 43 11.22 -8.21 9.90
CA ILE A 43 10.30 -7.70 10.94
C ILE A 43 9.43 -8.83 11.52
N ILE A 44 9.00 -9.78 10.69
CA ILE A 44 8.23 -10.94 11.18
C ILE A 44 9.10 -11.87 12.00
N GLU A 45 10.33 -12.12 11.59
CA GLU A 45 11.32 -12.89 12.37
C GLU A 45 11.59 -12.24 13.73
N ASP A 46 11.67 -10.91 13.81
CA ASP A 46 11.78 -10.19 15.09
C ASP A 46 10.56 -10.43 15.99
N VAL A 47 9.35 -10.43 15.46
CA VAL A 47 8.13 -10.74 16.25
C VAL A 47 8.17 -12.16 16.77
N ILE A 48 8.55 -13.12 15.94
CA ILE A 48 8.65 -14.53 16.32
C ILE A 48 9.68 -14.73 17.44
N ALA A 49 10.87 -14.13 17.30
CA ALA A 49 11.94 -14.22 18.31
C ALA A 49 11.51 -13.54 19.61
N PHE A 50 10.92 -12.36 19.53
CA PHE A 50 10.47 -11.63 20.73
C PHE A 50 9.36 -12.39 21.47
N HIS A 51 8.42 -12.98 20.77
CA HIS A 51 7.35 -13.79 21.38
C HIS A 51 7.92 -15.03 22.12
N GLN A 52 8.99 -15.64 21.62
CA GLN A 52 9.63 -16.77 22.32
C GLN A 52 10.17 -16.38 23.70
N GLU A 53 10.71 -15.18 23.82
CA GLU A 53 11.29 -14.68 25.07
C GLU A 53 10.25 -14.03 25.99
N ASN A 54 9.17 -13.48 25.41
CA ASN A 54 8.13 -12.70 26.09
C ASN A 54 6.73 -13.15 25.64
N PRO A 55 6.28 -14.38 25.95
CA PRO A 55 5.03 -14.92 25.42
C PRO A 55 3.77 -14.29 26.03
N ASP A 56 3.87 -13.64 27.18
CA ASP A 56 2.71 -13.19 27.97
C ASP A 56 2.32 -11.71 27.72
N ASP A 57 3.18 -10.91 27.06
CA ASP A 57 2.99 -9.46 26.96
C ASP A 57 3.19 -8.95 25.54
N TRP A 58 2.12 -8.90 24.78
CA TRP A 58 2.11 -8.40 23.40
C TRP A 58 2.48 -6.90 23.32
N THR A 59 2.23 -6.13 24.37
CA THR A 59 2.48 -4.67 24.35
C THR A 59 3.97 -4.37 24.31
N LYS A 60 4.80 -5.21 24.92
CA LYS A 60 6.26 -5.11 24.82
C LYS A 60 6.76 -5.46 23.41
N CYS A 61 6.16 -6.46 22.78
CA CYS A 61 6.47 -6.80 21.39
C CYS A 61 6.11 -5.62 20.46
N TRP A 62 4.94 -5.05 20.62
CA TRP A 62 4.51 -3.85 19.91
C TRP A 62 5.49 -2.68 20.13
N GLN A 63 5.90 -2.42 21.37
CA GLN A 63 6.85 -1.35 21.69
C GLN A 63 8.22 -1.58 21.02
N MET A 64 8.70 -2.81 20.99
CA MET A 64 9.93 -3.17 20.26
C MET A 64 9.82 -2.83 18.78
N LEU A 65 8.69 -3.13 18.14
CA LEU A 65 8.45 -2.79 16.74
C LEU A 65 8.41 -1.27 16.51
N GLU A 66 7.74 -0.52 17.39
CA GLU A 66 7.70 0.94 17.32
C GLU A 66 9.10 1.55 17.44
N ASP A 67 9.91 1.03 18.35
CA ASP A 67 11.27 1.55 18.57
C ASP A 67 12.23 1.17 17.45
N LYS A 68 12.16 -0.05 16.93
CA LYS A 68 13.10 -0.56 15.93
C LYS A 68 12.71 -0.23 14.50
N TRP A 69 11.42 -0.36 14.17
CA TRP A 69 10.92 -0.34 12.79
C TRP A 69 10.11 0.90 12.43
N ALA A 70 9.22 1.36 13.30
CA ALA A 70 8.37 2.51 12.98
C ALA A 70 9.16 3.80 12.80
N ARG A 71 10.22 3.99 13.59
CA ARG A 71 11.10 5.18 13.49
C ARG A 71 11.96 5.19 12.21
N ALA A 72 12.29 4.01 11.70
CA ALA A 72 13.05 3.86 10.46
C ALA A 72 12.17 3.93 9.21
N ASN A 73 10.86 4.08 9.40
CA ASN A 73 9.90 4.04 8.32
C ASN A 73 10.01 5.27 7.43
N ILE A 74 10.15 5.01 6.14
CA ILE A 74 10.33 6.02 5.10
C ILE A 74 9.03 6.47 4.42
N CYS A 75 7.92 5.73 4.59
CA CYS A 75 6.66 6.08 3.93
C CYS A 75 6.11 7.42 4.38
N ASN A 76 6.23 7.73 5.67
CA ASN A 76 5.77 9.00 6.21
C ASN A 76 6.60 9.44 7.43
N PRO A 77 7.88 9.77 7.24
CA PRO A 77 8.76 10.12 8.33
C PRO A 77 8.24 11.33 9.09
N GLY A 78 8.28 11.25 10.41
CA GLY A 78 7.87 12.33 11.31
C GLY A 78 6.39 12.44 11.60
N THR A 79 5.55 11.54 11.08
CA THR A 79 4.14 11.45 11.48
C THR A 79 3.91 10.34 12.50
N LYS A 80 2.91 10.54 13.36
CA LYS A 80 2.49 9.53 14.33
C LYS A 80 1.64 8.42 13.71
N TYR A 81 1.12 8.65 12.53
CA TYR A 81 0.26 7.73 11.80
C TYR A 81 0.93 7.34 10.49
N ASN A 82 1.06 6.06 10.29
CA ASN A 82 1.78 5.51 9.16
C ASN A 82 1.26 4.12 8.83
N ILE A 83 0.76 3.93 7.63
CA ILE A 83 0.28 2.63 7.15
C ILE A 83 1.40 1.94 6.37
N ASP A 84 2.44 1.50 7.06
CA ASP A 84 3.53 0.74 6.45
C ASP A 84 3.18 -0.74 6.34
N ALA A 85 3.41 -1.33 5.17
CA ALA A 85 3.08 -2.73 4.90
C ALA A 85 3.78 -3.72 5.85
N LYS A 86 5.04 -3.46 6.22
CA LYS A 86 5.81 -4.31 7.13
C LYS A 86 5.26 -4.29 8.55
N LEU A 87 4.99 -3.08 9.08
CA LEU A 87 4.44 -2.92 10.41
C LEU A 87 3.05 -3.58 10.51
N ASN A 88 2.18 -3.33 9.54
CA ASN A 88 0.85 -3.94 9.55
C ASN A 88 0.91 -5.47 9.42
N GLY A 89 1.81 -6.01 8.61
CA GLY A 89 2.08 -7.46 8.57
C GLY A 89 2.56 -8.01 9.91
N ALA A 90 3.43 -7.28 10.60
CA ALA A 90 3.89 -7.65 11.94
C ALA A 90 2.77 -7.62 12.98
N TYR A 91 1.83 -6.67 12.89
CA TYR A 91 0.68 -6.59 13.80
C TYR A 91 -0.33 -7.72 13.60
N ILE A 92 -0.50 -8.20 12.36
CA ILE A 92 -1.24 -9.44 12.09
C ILE A 92 -0.59 -10.61 12.86
N VAL A 93 0.73 -10.74 12.79
CA VAL A 93 1.47 -11.82 13.45
C VAL A 93 1.44 -11.69 14.98
N ILE A 94 1.53 -10.47 15.54
CA ILE A 94 1.31 -10.25 16.98
C ILE A 94 -0.08 -10.75 17.38
N GLY A 95 -1.11 -10.36 16.64
CA GLY A 95 -2.47 -10.81 16.90
C GLY A 95 -2.61 -12.34 16.90
N LEU A 96 -2.02 -13.00 15.93
CA LEU A 96 -2.05 -14.46 15.79
C LEU A 96 -1.30 -15.17 16.92
N LEU A 97 -0.06 -14.77 17.21
CA LEU A 97 0.79 -15.44 18.22
C LEU A 97 0.25 -15.22 19.63
N TYR A 98 0.02 -13.97 20.03
CA TYR A 98 -0.44 -13.64 21.37
C TYR A 98 -1.93 -13.90 21.59
N GLY A 99 -2.70 -14.03 20.51
CA GLY A 99 -4.10 -14.42 20.55
C GLY A 99 -4.30 -15.91 20.87
N GLU A 100 -3.27 -16.76 20.67
CA GLU A 100 -3.25 -18.18 21.02
C GLU A 100 -4.45 -18.98 20.46
N GLY A 101 -4.97 -18.52 19.31
CA GLY A 101 -6.14 -19.12 18.67
C GLY A 101 -7.49 -18.71 19.27
N ASP A 102 -7.54 -17.87 20.28
CA ASP A 102 -8.79 -17.26 20.74
C ASP A 102 -9.20 -16.14 19.80
N ILE A 103 -10.44 -16.18 19.30
CA ILE A 103 -10.95 -15.24 18.30
C ILE A 103 -11.04 -13.83 18.87
N ASN A 104 -11.57 -13.67 20.07
CA ASN A 104 -11.74 -12.33 20.67
C ASN A 104 -10.41 -11.73 21.08
N LYS A 105 -9.51 -12.53 21.65
CA LYS A 105 -8.17 -12.10 22.03
C LYS A 105 -7.37 -11.69 20.79
N THR A 106 -7.41 -12.48 19.72
CA THR A 106 -6.77 -12.17 18.44
C THR A 106 -7.33 -10.87 17.83
N LEU A 107 -8.66 -10.72 17.81
CA LEU A 107 -9.34 -9.51 17.35
C LEU A 107 -8.87 -8.27 18.14
N GLU A 108 -8.92 -8.34 19.48
CA GLU A 108 -8.54 -7.24 20.35
C GLU A 108 -7.09 -6.83 20.15
N ILE A 109 -6.16 -7.77 20.19
CA ILE A 109 -4.73 -7.51 20.10
C ILE A 109 -4.39 -6.89 18.74
N SER A 110 -4.80 -7.51 17.65
CA SER A 110 -4.48 -7.02 16.30
C SER A 110 -5.10 -5.64 16.02
N THR A 111 -6.30 -5.36 16.54
CA THR A 111 -6.92 -4.04 16.45
C THR A 111 -6.15 -2.99 17.26
N ARG A 112 -5.74 -3.33 18.48
CA ARG A 112 -5.06 -2.40 19.39
C ARG A 112 -3.61 -2.13 19.03
N CYS A 113 -2.99 -2.93 18.17
CA CYS A 113 -1.69 -2.59 17.58
C CYS A 113 -1.73 -1.27 16.81
N GLY A 114 -2.89 -0.85 16.33
CA GLY A 114 -3.04 0.45 15.66
C GLY A 114 -2.74 0.38 14.17
N GLN A 115 -2.45 1.54 13.58
CA GLN A 115 -2.23 1.73 12.14
C GLN A 115 -3.49 1.33 11.34
N ASP A 116 -3.50 0.17 10.72
CA ASP A 116 -4.63 -0.37 9.96
C ASP A 116 -5.50 -1.28 10.85
N SER A 117 -6.30 -0.66 11.71
CA SER A 117 -7.05 -1.34 12.78
C SER A 117 -8.30 -2.10 12.31
N ASP A 118 -8.57 -2.17 11.01
CA ASP A 118 -9.59 -2.98 10.38
C ASP A 118 -9.00 -4.10 9.52
N CYS A 119 -7.99 -3.82 8.67
CA CYS A 119 -7.36 -4.84 7.85
C CYS A 119 -6.53 -5.82 8.69
N ASN A 120 -5.80 -5.36 9.71
CA ASN A 120 -4.96 -6.26 10.51
C ASN A 120 -5.77 -7.34 11.23
N PRO A 121 -6.83 -7.02 12.01
CA PRO A 121 -7.67 -8.04 12.62
C PRO A 121 -8.45 -8.87 11.61
N SER A 122 -8.87 -8.28 10.48
CA SER A 122 -9.54 -9.01 9.41
C SER A 122 -8.66 -10.14 8.87
N ASN A 123 -7.39 -9.87 8.58
CA ASN A 123 -6.44 -10.89 8.11
C ASN A 123 -6.12 -11.93 9.19
N ALA A 124 -5.89 -11.51 10.43
CA ALA A 124 -5.62 -12.44 11.53
C ALA A 124 -6.81 -13.39 11.77
N LEU A 125 -8.04 -12.86 11.79
CA LEU A 125 -9.23 -13.67 11.96
C LEU A 125 -9.53 -14.55 10.74
N ALA A 126 -9.17 -14.14 9.54
CA ALA A 126 -9.31 -15.00 8.36
C ALA A 126 -8.41 -16.24 8.49
N VAL A 127 -7.17 -16.12 8.98
CA VAL A 127 -6.32 -17.29 9.27
C VAL A 127 -6.99 -18.21 10.29
N LEU A 128 -7.50 -17.68 11.41
CA LEU A 128 -8.24 -18.49 12.40
C LEU A 128 -9.50 -19.10 11.83
N GLY A 129 -10.21 -18.38 10.97
CA GLY A 129 -11.42 -18.87 10.30
C GLY A 129 -11.14 -20.04 9.36
N ILE A 130 -10.01 -20.02 8.67
CA ILE A 130 -9.57 -21.16 7.83
C ILE A 130 -9.25 -22.37 8.72
N ILE A 131 -8.49 -22.18 9.81
CA ILE A 131 -8.10 -23.26 10.72
C ILE A 131 -9.29 -23.87 11.44
N LYS A 132 -10.22 -23.06 11.94
CA LYS A 132 -11.29 -23.47 12.87
C LYS A 132 -12.66 -23.63 12.21
N GLY A 133 -12.86 -23.03 11.04
CA GLY A 133 -14.16 -22.94 10.38
C GLY A 133 -15.04 -21.82 10.91
N PHE A 134 -16.02 -21.39 10.11
CA PHE A 134 -16.94 -20.30 10.44
C PHE A 134 -17.78 -20.57 11.72
N SER A 135 -18.11 -21.83 11.98
CA SER A 135 -18.88 -22.23 13.16
C SER A 135 -18.17 -21.97 14.50
N ALA A 136 -16.85 -21.82 14.49
CA ALA A 136 -16.06 -21.52 15.69
C ALA A 136 -16.16 -20.05 16.12
N PHE A 137 -16.62 -19.16 15.26
CA PHE A 137 -16.81 -17.77 15.62
C PHE A 137 -17.96 -17.58 16.61
N PRO A 138 -17.88 -16.59 17.52
CA PRO A 138 -18.97 -16.24 18.43
C PRO A 138 -20.30 -16.06 17.68
N GLN A 139 -21.38 -16.50 18.28
CA GLN A 139 -22.71 -16.48 17.67
C GLN A 139 -23.11 -15.06 17.22
N GLU A 140 -22.79 -14.06 18.02
CA GLU A 140 -23.09 -12.66 17.73
C GLU A 140 -22.46 -12.15 16.42
N TYR A 141 -21.24 -12.61 16.07
CA TYR A 141 -20.58 -12.25 14.81
C TYR A 141 -21.21 -12.97 13.64
N ARG A 142 -21.53 -14.26 13.81
CA ARG A 142 -22.18 -15.08 12.76
C ARG A 142 -23.56 -14.57 12.42
N GLU A 143 -24.40 -14.31 13.43
CA GLU A 143 -25.76 -13.79 13.23
C GLU A 143 -25.78 -12.42 12.53
N ALA A 144 -24.82 -11.56 12.78
CA ALA A 144 -24.72 -10.28 12.10
C ALA A 144 -24.47 -10.47 10.59
N ILE A 145 -23.58 -11.40 10.21
CA ILE A 145 -23.31 -11.75 8.82
C ILE A 145 -24.50 -12.43 8.16
N GLU A 146 -25.12 -13.41 8.82
CA GLU A 146 -26.28 -14.16 8.31
C GLU A 146 -27.46 -13.23 7.97
N LYS A 147 -27.72 -12.21 8.80
CA LYS A 147 -28.79 -11.22 8.56
C LYS A 147 -28.62 -10.37 7.31
N ILE A 148 -27.39 -10.16 6.87
CA ILE A 148 -27.07 -9.29 5.73
C ILE A 148 -26.39 -10.03 4.59
N GLY A 149 -26.18 -11.33 4.71
CA GLY A 149 -25.34 -12.13 3.80
C GLY A 149 -25.76 -12.05 2.33
N ASP A 150 -27.07 -11.93 2.05
CA ASP A 150 -27.60 -11.79 0.70
C ASP A 150 -27.82 -10.34 0.25
N LYS A 151 -27.62 -9.37 1.15
CA LYS A 151 -27.77 -7.96 0.80
C LYS A 151 -26.64 -7.53 -0.15
N PRO A 152 -26.95 -6.98 -1.33
CA PRO A 152 -25.92 -6.53 -2.24
C PRO A 152 -25.05 -5.43 -1.63
N PHE A 153 -23.76 -5.46 -1.91
CA PHE A 153 -22.86 -4.35 -1.62
C PHE A 153 -23.18 -3.14 -2.48
N VAL A 154 -22.82 -1.95 -2.01
CA VAL A 154 -23.07 -0.71 -2.75
C VAL A 154 -22.32 -0.74 -4.10
N HIS A 155 -22.99 -0.34 -5.16
CA HIS A 155 -22.49 -0.28 -6.53
C HIS A 155 -22.09 -1.63 -7.18
N THR A 156 -22.58 -2.77 -6.65
CA THR A 156 -22.31 -4.09 -7.23
C THR A 156 -23.48 -5.03 -7.05
N ASN A 157 -23.50 -6.13 -7.82
CA ASN A 157 -24.44 -7.23 -7.71
C ASN A 157 -23.97 -8.32 -6.71
N TYR A 158 -22.78 -8.15 -6.14
CA TYR A 158 -22.24 -9.09 -5.16
C TYR A 158 -22.83 -8.85 -3.78
N SER A 159 -23.02 -9.94 -3.05
CA SER A 159 -23.30 -9.97 -1.63
C SER A 159 -22.21 -10.79 -0.94
N PHE A 160 -22.22 -10.84 0.39
CA PHE A 160 -21.29 -11.68 1.15
C PHE A 160 -21.41 -13.16 0.72
N ASN A 161 -22.64 -13.72 0.67
CA ASN A 161 -22.84 -15.11 0.29
C ASN A 161 -22.36 -15.39 -1.15
N LYS A 162 -22.66 -14.53 -2.11
CA LYS A 162 -22.16 -14.66 -3.48
C LYS A 162 -20.63 -14.59 -3.57
N ALA A 163 -20.00 -13.76 -2.74
CA ALA A 163 -18.54 -13.69 -2.69
C ALA A 163 -17.94 -15.00 -2.15
N VAL A 164 -18.53 -15.58 -1.12
CA VAL A 164 -18.12 -16.88 -0.57
C VAL A 164 -18.26 -17.99 -1.62
N GLU A 165 -19.44 -18.12 -2.26
CA GLU A 165 -19.67 -19.08 -3.33
C GLU A 165 -18.64 -18.95 -4.46
N ARG A 166 -18.39 -17.72 -4.89
CA ARG A 166 -17.43 -17.45 -5.99
C ARG A 166 -16.01 -17.78 -5.60
N THR A 167 -15.64 -17.55 -4.34
CA THR A 167 -14.32 -17.90 -3.81
C THR A 167 -14.15 -19.42 -3.78
N ALA A 168 -15.18 -20.17 -3.37
CA ALA A 168 -15.17 -21.62 -3.42
C ALA A 168 -15.00 -22.14 -4.85
N ASP A 169 -15.77 -21.62 -5.82
CA ASP A 169 -15.64 -21.96 -7.23
C ASP A 169 -14.21 -21.77 -7.77
N TYR A 170 -13.54 -20.67 -7.38
CA TYR A 170 -12.17 -20.41 -7.78
C TYR A 170 -11.19 -21.38 -7.11
N ALA A 171 -11.38 -21.68 -5.83
CA ALA A 171 -10.55 -22.63 -5.11
C ALA A 171 -10.61 -24.01 -5.77
N GLU A 172 -11.80 -24.50 -6.12
CA GLU A 172 -12.00 -25.79 -6.80
C GLU A 172 -11.31 -25.83 -8.16
N LYS A 173 -11.41 -24.76 -8.96
CA LYS A 173 -10.73 -24.65 -10.24
C LYS A 173 -9.21 -24.69 -10.09
N LEU A 174 -8.67 -23.92 -9.14
CA LEU A 174 -7.24 -23.91 -8.85
C LEU A 174 -6.73 -25.27 -8.39
N ILE A 175 -7.50 -26.00 -7.56
CA ILE A 175 -7.14 -27.36 -7.15
C ILE A 175 -6.98 -28.26 -8.38
N VAL A 176 -7.96 -28.24 -9.28
CA VAL A 176 -7.94 -29.06 -10.49
C VAL A 176 -6.82 -28.64 -11.46
N GLU A 177 -6.65 -27.34 -11.69
CA GLU A 177 -5.61 -26.80 -12.56
C GLU A 177 -4.19 -27.16 -12.08
N ASN A 178 -4.01 -27.32 -10.76
CA ASN A 178 -2.74 -27.74 -10.15
C ASN A 178 -2.64 -29.27 -9.94
N GLY A 179 -3.44 -30.06 -10.64
CA GLY A 179 -3.34 -31.52 -10.63
C GLY A 179 -4.03 -32.21 -9.46
N GLY A 180 -4.77 -31.47 -8.63
CA GLY A 180 -5.62 -32.01 -7.59
C GLY A 180 -6.95 -32.56 -8.11
N LYS A 181 -7.82 -32.99 -7.21
CA LYS A 181 -9.14 -33.53 -7.53
C LYS A 181 -10.20 -32.94 -6.60
N VAL A 182 -11.35 -32.65 -7.16
CA VAL A 182 -12.55 -32.23 -6.45
C VAL A 182 -13.61 -33.27 -6.66
N THR A 183 -14.20 -33.73 -5.55
CA THR A 183 -15.34 -34.66 -5.55
C THR A 183 -16.44 -34.10 -4.65
N GLU A 184 -17.64 -34.71 -4.67
CA GLU A 184 -18.75 -34.24 -3.84
C GLU A 184 -18.41 -34.15 -2.33
N ASN A 185 -17.53 -35.02 -1.85
CA ASN A 185 -17.24 -35.16 -0.41
C ASN A 185 -15.75 -34.96 -0.04
N SER A 186 -14.89 -34.64 -0.99
CA SER A 186 -13.44 -34.49 -0.71
C SER A 186 -12.70 -33.66 -1.72
N TYR A 187 -11.64 -33.05 -1.23
CA TYR A 187 -10.61 -32.38 -2.03
C TYR A 187 -9.28 -33.16 -1.92
N SER A 188 -8.61 -33.35 -3.02
CA SER A 188 -7.22 -33.83 -3.05
C SER A 188 -6.35 -32.72 -3.61
N ILE A 189 -5.46 -32.19 -2.77
CA ILE A 189 -4.59 -31.07 -3.12
C ILE A 189 -3.18 -31.58 -3.29
N VAL A 190 -2.53 -31.19 -4.39
CA VAL A 190 -1.11 -31.40 -4.60
C VAL A 190 -0.33 -30.43 -3.73
N LEU A 191 0.43 -30.95 -2.76
CA LEU A 191 1.27 -30.12 -1.90
C LEU A 191 2.41 -29.53 -2.73
N GLN A 192 2.66 -28.26 -2.49
CA GLN A 192 3.77 -27.52 -3.11
C GLN A 192 4.65 -26.96 -1.99
N GLU A 193 5.94 -26.98 -2.23
CA GLU A 193 6.88 -26.31 -1.31
C GLU A 193 6.90 -24.82 -1.63
N PRO A 194 6.86 -23.94 -0.61
CA PRO A 194 6.97 -22.50 -0.81
C PRO A 194 8.30 -22.14 -1.50
N VAL A 195 8.21 -21.28 -2.50
CA VAL A 195 9.39 -20.73 -3.18
C VAL A 195 9.46 -19.24 -2.90
N ALA A 196 10.61 -18.82 -2.37
CA ALA A 196 10.81 -17.41 -2.08
C ALA A 196 10.74 -16.57 -3.36
N LEU A 197 10.00 -15.46 -3.28
CA LEU A 197 10.04 -14.43 -4.31
C LEU A 197 11.48 -13.90 -4.47
N PRO A 198 11.88 -13.48 -5.66
CA PRO A 198 13.14 -12.76 -5.81
C PRO A 198 13.08 -11.42 -5.05
N MET A 199 14.26 -10.94 -4.61
CA MET A 199 14.35 -9.54 -4.17
C MET A 199 13.91 -8.62 -5.30
N GLU A 200 12.93 -7.79 -5.01
CA GLU A 200 12.42 -6.81 -5.95
C GLU A 200 13.04 -5.44 -5.67
N ASP A 201 13.65 -4.88 -6.66
CA ASP A 201 13.95 -3.45 -6.70
C ASP A 201 12.85 -2.76 -7.51
N ALA A 202 11.87 -2.22 -6.80
CA ALA A 202 10.69 -1.61 -7.41
C ALA A 202 11.03 -0.43 -8.33
N PHE A 203 12.14 0.25 -8.05
CA PHE A 203 12.58 1.42 -8.81
C PHE A 203 14.11 1.42 -8.94
N PRO A 204 14.69 0.47 -9.70
CA PRO A 204 16.15 0.30 -9.77
C PRO A 204 16.87 1.56 -10.24
N ASN A 205 16.22 2.36 -11.07
CA ASN A 205 16.78 3.63 -11.55
C ASN A 205 16.61 4.79 -10.56
N LEU A 206 15.80 4.63 -9.50
CA LEU A 206 15.59 5.64 -8.46
C LEU A 206 16.39 5.38 -7.18
N VAL A 207 16.92 4.20 -6.98
CA VAL A 207 17.70 3.81 -5.78
C VAL A 207 18.86 4.77 -5.54
N TYR A 208 19.42 5.32 -6.60
CA TYR A 208 20.54 6.24 -6.57
C TYR A 208 20.16 7.70 -6.80
N SER A 209 18.86 8.00 -7.02
CA SER A 209 18.45 9.37 -7.19
C SER A 209 18.62 10.13 -5.87
N LYS A 210 19.53 11.10 -5.90
CA LYS A 210 19.68 12.06 -4.80
C LYS A 210 18.78 13.24 -5.12
N ARG A 211 17.93 13.62 -4.18
CA ARG A 211 17.23 14.89 -4.27
C ARG A 211 18.24 16.01 -4.17
N ALA A 212 18.49 16.67 -5.28
CA ALA A 212 19.52 17.71 -5.34
C ALA A 212 19.05 19.04 -4.73
N ALA A 213 17.83 19.47 -5.03
CA ALA A 213 17.29 20.74 -4.56
C ALA A 213 15.75 20.75 -4.57
N ILE A 214 15.18 21.63 -3.75
CA ILE A 214 13.82 22.17 -3.91
C ILE A 214 14.02 23.64 -4.27
N VAL A 215 13.41 24.06 -5.38
CA VAL A 215 13.50 25.44 -5.87
C VAL A 215 12.10 26.05 -5.95
N ASP A 216 11.96 27.25 -5.40
CA ASP A 216 10.72 28.00 -5.43
C ASP A 216 10.63 28.83 -6.71
N ALA A 217 9.49 28.82 -7.38
CA ALA A 217 9.30 29.46 -8.69
C ALA A 217 9.48 31.00 -8.67
N ASP A 218 9.38 31.61 -7.51
CA ASP A 218 9.52 33.06 -7.34
C ASP A 218 10.90 33.52 -6.90
N LYS A 219 11.76 32.61 -6.41
CA LYS A 219 13.02 32.95 -5.76
C LYS A 219 14.26 32.56 -6.54
N ASP A 220 14.13 31.65 -7.46
CA ASP A 220 15.26 31.03 -8.13
C ASP A 220 15.39 31.41 -9.60
N SER A 221 16.59 31.79 -10.02
CA SER A 221 16.88 32.15 -11.40
C SER A 221 16.73 31.02 -12.43
N CYS A 222 16.48 29.82 -12.00
CA CYS A 222 16.21 28.67 -12.87
C CYS A 222 14.80 28.69 -13.48
N TRP A 223 13.90 29.54 -12.98
CA TRP A 223 12.58 29.76 -13.53
C TRP A 223 12.52 30.98 -14.42
N THR A 224 11.80 30.86 -15.54
CA THR A 224 11.49 31.96 -16.44
C THR A 224 9.99 31.98 -16.72
N LEU A 225 9.36 33.13 -16.49
CA LEU A 225 7.94 33.36 -16.68
C LEU A 225 7.70 34.24 -17.89
N LYS A 226 6.78 33.86 -18.78
CA LYS A 226 6.34 34.63 -19.94
C LYS A 226 4.83 34.74 -19.90
N GLY A 227 4.29 35.95 -19.99
CA GLY A 227 2.87 36.25 -19.91
C GLY A 227 2.43 36.83 -18.57
N ASN A 228 1.14 36.68 -18.24
CA ASN A 228 0.49 37.29 -17.08
C ASN A 228 0.40 36.38 -15.87
N TRP A 229 1.53 36.00 -15.32
CA TRP A 229 1.61 35.19 -14.12
C TRP A 229 1.31 36.02 -12.87
N GLN A 230 0.46 35.47 -11.99
CA GLN A 230 0.03 36.09 -10.75
C GLN A 230 0.53 35.26 -9.56
N ASP A 231 0.68 35.92 -8.41
CA ASP A 231 0.98 35.24 -7.15
C ASP A 231 -0.28 34.70 -6.54
N ALA A 232 -0.26 33.40 -6.19
CA ALA A 232 -1.23 32.85 -5.27
C ALA A 232 -0.90 33.30 -3.83
N GLU A 233 -1.80 33.01 -2.89
CA GLU A 233 -1.61 33.34 -1.47
C GLU A 233 -0.18 33.10 -0.99
N ASN A 234 0.43 34.10 -0.38
CA ASN A 234 1.78 34.09 0.20
C ASN A 234 2.97 34.09 -0.79
N GLY A 235 2.75 34.25 -2.09
CA GLY A 235 3.83 34.42 -3.05
C GLY A 235 4.69 33.20 -3.38
N TYR A 236 4.30 32.01 -2.90
CA TYR A 236 5.05 30.77 -3.14
C TYR A 236 4.66 30.03 -4.42
N VAL A 237 3.51 30.33 -4.98
CA VAL A 237 2.97 29.67 -6.16
C VAL A 237 2.58 30.69 -7.19
N LYS A 238 3.01 30.47 -8.43
CA LYS A 238 2.61 31.25 -9.59
C LYS A 238 1.46 30.55 -10.31
N TYR A 239 0.48 31.31 -10.77
CA TYR A 239 -0.59 30.79 -11.62
C TYR A 239 -0.92 31.73 -12.76
N SER A 240 -1.43 31.19 -13.84
CA SER A 240 -2.03 31.91 -14.95
C SER A 240 -3.27 31.19 -15.48
N GLU A 241 -4.26 31.96 -15.93
CA GLU A 241 -5.47 31.45 -16.60
C GLU A 241 -5.45 31.76 -18.11
N GLN A 242 -4.43 32.47 -18.58
CA GLN A 242 -4.37 32.93 -19.96
C GLN A 242 -3.68 31.91 -20.86
N ALA A 243 -4.36 31.51 -21.94
CA ALA A 243 -3.80 30.63 -22.95
C ALA A 243 -2.51 31.21 -23.55
N GLY A 244 -1.49 30.38 -23.67
CA GLY A 244 -0.18 30.76 -24.21
C GLY A 244 0.80 31.36 -23.21
N ASP A 245 0.40 31.56 -21.96
CA ASP A 245 1.36 31.90 -20.90
C ASP A 245 2.26 30.70 -20.64
N GLU A 246 3.54 30.96 -20.40
CA GLU A 246 4.54 29.92 -20.26
C GLU A 246 5.34 30.10 -18.97
N ILE A 247 5.67 28.97 -18.34
CA ILE A 247 6.69 28.91 -17.29
C ILE A 247 7.74 27.87 -17.68
N THR A 248 8.98 28.24 -17.62
CA THR A 248 10.11 27.36 -17.98
C THR A 248 11.00 27.16 -16.76
N PHE A 249 11.29 25.92 -16.45
CA PHE A 249 12.23 25.51 -15.41
C PHE A 249 13.46 24.85 -16.05
N THR A 250 14.65 25.33 -15.68
CA THR A 250 15.92 24.76 -16.13
C THR A 250 16.64 24.13 -14.95
N PHE A 251 17.09 22.88 -15.12
CA PHE A 251 17.78 22.11 -14.09
C PHE A 251 18.93 21.28 -14.68
N GLU A 252 19.79 20.81 -13.82
CA GLU A 252 20.85 19.85 -14.12
C GLU A 252 20.61 18.57 -13.33
N GLY A 253 20.59 17.41 -14.01
CA GLY A 253 20.32 16.11 -13.38
C GLY A 253 19.61 15.14 -14.32
N THR A 254 19.07 14.07 -13.73
CA THR A 254 18.43 12.96 -14.46
C THR A 254 16.90 12.93 -14.36
N GLY A 255 16.30 13.92 -13.71
CA GLY A 255 14.86 14.02 -13.57
C GLY A 255 14.41 15.18 -12.70
N ALA A 256 13.13 15.50 -12.78
CA ALA A 256 12.51 16.56 -11.99
C ALA A 256 11.04 16.23 -11.66
N SER A 257 10.55 16.84 -10.59
CA SER A 257 9.16 16.81 -10.16
C SER A 257 8.66 18.24 -10.01
N ILE A 258 7.49 18.55 -10.55
CA ILE A 258 6.83 19.85 -10.43
C ILE A 258 5.63 19.70 -9.48
N GLU A 259 5.64 20.47 -8.43
CA GLU A 259 4.52 20.59 -7.49
C GLU A 259 3.63 21.76 -7.84
N GLY A 260 2.34 21.60 -7.68
CA GLY A 260 1.32 22.60 -7.93
C GLY A 260 0.06 22.36 -7.10
N TRP A 261 -1.04 22.97 -7.50
CA TRP A 261 -2.30 22.85 -6.79
C TRP A 261 -3.38 22.23 -7.69
N TRP A 262 -4.25 21.43 -7.09
CA TRP A 262 -5.51 21.02 -7.66
C TRP A 262 -6.64 21.84 -7.05
N VAL A 263 -7.39 22.52 -7.93
CA VAL A 263 -8.43 23.45 -7.52
C VAL A 263 -9.70 23.27 -8.38
N LYS A 264 -10.85 23.71 -7.88
CA LYS A 264 -12.14 23.60 -8.59
C LYS A 264 -12.21 24.39 -9.89
N ASN A 265 -11.45 25.46 -10.01
CA ASN A 265 -11.30 26.29 -11.20
C ASN A 265 -10.00 26.03 -11.94
N GLY A 266 -9.31 24.93 -11.61
CA GLY A 266 -8.10 24.52 -12.31
C GLY A 266 -8.35 24.28 -13.79
N GLY A 267 -7.30 24.40 -14.57
CA GLY A 267 -7.30 24.22 -16.01
C GLY A 267 -6.16 23.33 -16.46
N LYS A 268 -5.99 23.27 -17.78
CA LYS A 268 -5.02 22.41 -18.43
C LYS A 268 -3.79 23.17 -18.91
N ALA A 269 -2.65 22.48 -18.90
CA ALA A 269 -1.43 22.97 -19.50
C ALA A 269 -0.68 21.85 -20.20
N ASP A 270 0.01 22.18 -21.29
CA ASP A 270 0.88 21.25 -22.01
C ASP A 270 2.29 21.32 -21.47
N VAL A 271 2.90 20.16 -21.23
CA VAL A 271 4.25 20.06 -20.68
C VAL A 271 5.20 19.52 -21.74
N TYR A 272 6.29 20.24 -21.90
CA TYR A 272 7.39 19.89 -22.80
C TYR A 272 8.67 19.69 -21.98
N VAL A 273 9.47 18.70 -22.35
CA VAL A 273 10.80 18.49 -21.80
C VAL A 273 11.78 18.54 -22.96
N ASP A 274 12.76 19.44 -22.87
CA ASP A 274 13.74 19.71 -23.92
C ASP A 274 13.09 19.98 -25.28
N GLY A 275 11.99 20.73 -25.28
CA GLY A 275 11.19 21.05 -26.46
C GLY A 275 10.27 19.94 -26.97
N ILE A 276 10.30 18.75 -26.36
CA ILE A 276 9.49 17.62 -26.78
C ILE A 276 8.24 17.54 -25.88
N PHE A 277 7.04 17.57 -26.50
CA PHE A 277 5.79 17.37 -25.81
C PHE A 277 5.76 16.05 -25.04
N LYS A 278 5.38 16.06 -23.79
CA LYS A 278 5.26 14.88 -22.95
C LYS A 278 3.81 14.54 -22.63
N ARG A 279 3.05 15.49 -22.11
CA ARG A 279 1.63 15.31 -21.81
C ARG A 279 0.95 16.64 -21.49
N THR A 280 -0.37 16.62 -21.54
CA THR A 280 -1.22 17.66 -20.93
C THR A 280 -1.45 17.30 -19.46
N ILE A 281 -1.21 18.24 -18.56
CA ILE A 281 -1.58 18.15 -17.15
C ILE A 281 -2.94 18.83 -16.95
N ASP A 282 -3.68 18.37 -15.94
CA ASP A 282 -4.96 18.93 -15.53
C ASP A 282 -4.93 19.24 -14.03
N CYS A 283 -5.12 20.51 -13.68
CA CYS A 283 -5.13 20.98 -12.30
C CYS A 283 -6.57 21.11 -11.74
N PHE A 284 -7.57 20.66 -12.50
CA PHE A 284 -8.97 20.64 -12.06
C PHE A 284 -9.25 19.47 -11.12
N TYR A 285 -9.95 19.75 -10.01
CA TYR A 285 -10.37 18.71 -9.08
C TYR A 285 -11.79 18.96 -8.56
N TYR A 286 -12.76 18.23 -9.11
CA TYR A 286 -14.18 18.43 -8.85
C TYR A 286 -14.58 18.25 -7.39
N TYR A 287 -14.00 17.24 -6.71
CA TYR A 287 -14.36 16.89 -5.34
C TYR A 287 -13.65 17.72 -4.27
N ALA A 288 -12.79 18.65 -4.65
CA ALA A 288 -12.11 19.50 -3.70
C ALA A 288 -13.11 20.38 -2.95
N LYS A 289 -13.29 20.13 -1.66
CA LYS A 289 -13.94 21.08 -0.76
C LYS A 289 -13.05 22.30 -0.52
N GLN A 290 -11.75 22.10 -0.64
CA GLN A 290 -10.68 23.08 -0.54
C GLN A 290 -9.60 22.75 -1.58
N GLU A 291 -8.69 23.67 -1.79
CA GLU A 291 -7.54 23.46 -2.65
C GLU A 291 -6.64 22.33 -2.12
N HIS A 292 -6.18 21.46 -2.99
CA HIS A 292 -5.14 20.51 -2.69
C HIS A 292 -3.80 21.11 -3.11
N ARG A 293 -2.99 21.43 -2.13
CA ARG A 293 -1.69 22.08 -2.29
C ARG A 293 -0.55 21.07 -2.32
N ASN A 294 0.57 21.46 -2.91
CA ASN A 294 1.80 20.65 -2.96
C ASN A 294 1.58 19.26 -3.57
N ILE A 295 0.78 19.21 -4.61
CA ILE A 295 0.50 17.99 -5.36
C ILE A 295 1.50 17.87 -6.50
N ASN A 296 2.07 16.69 -6.70
CA ASN A 296 2.86 16.40 -7.88
C ASN A 296 1.97 16.47 -9.13
N ILE A 297 2.09 17.55 -9.89
CA ILE A 297 1.33 17.76 -11.13
C ILE A 297 2.06 17.20 -12.36
N PHE A 298 3.37 17.08 -12.29
CA PHE A 298 4.21 16.51 -13.33
C PHE A 298 5.50 15.95 -12.74
N HIS A 299 6.01 14.87 -13.29
CA HIS A 299 7.36 14.39 -13.06
C HIS A 299 7.94 13.75 -14.33
N ILE A 300 9.24 13.79 -14.44
CA ILE A 300 10.02 13.07 -15.43
C ILE A 300 11.25 12.47 -14.76
N LEU A 301 11.58 11.23 -15.13
CA LEU A 301 12.69 10.46 -14.59
C LEU A 301 13.48 9.83 -15.73
N ASN A 302 14.67 9.35 -15.43
CA ASN A 302 15.52 8.62 -16.38
C ASN A 302 15.94 9.46 -17.60
N LEU A 303 16.11 10.74 -17.44
CA LEU A 303 16.82 11.56 -18.42
C LEU A 303 18.31 11.23 -18.37
N GLU A 304 19.03 11.51 -19.43
CA GLU A 304 20.49 11.49 -19.41
C GLU A 304 21.00 12.54 -18.42
N GLU A 305 22.14 12.30 -17.77
CA GLU A 305 22.71 13.29 -16.88
C GLU A 305 23.13 14.52 -17.66
N GLY A 306 22.58 15.69 -17.30
CA GLY A 306 22.85 16.92 -18.02
C GLY A 306 21.87 18.04 -17.71
N LYS A 307 21.98 19.10 -18.50
CA LYS A 307 21.08 20.27 -18.40
C LYS A 307 19.81 20.04 -19.20
N HIS A 308 18.67 20.18 -18.53
CA HIS A 308 17.35 19.99 -19.10
C HIS A 308 16.45 21.18 -18.85
N THR A 309 15.39 21.29 -19.66
CA THR A 309 14.34 22.29 -19.53
C THR A 309 12.97 21.64 -19.47
N ILE A 310 12.14 22.08 -18.55
CA ILE A 310 10.69 21.77 -18.56
C ILE A 310 9.98 23.09 -18.88
N ASN A 311 9.16 23.08 -19.93
CA ASN A 311 8.31 24.20 -20.31
C ASN A 311 6.85 23.78 -20.14
N ILE A 312 6.07 24.60 -19.43
CA ILE A 312 4.64 24.39 -19.18
C ILE A 312 3.90 25.54 -19.85
N VAL A 313 2.98 25.21 -20.77
CA VAL A 313 2.21 26.17 -21.56
C VAL A 313 0.73 26.07 -21.19
N VAL A 314 0.17 27.15 -20.68
CA VAL A 314 -1.24 27.21 -20.28
C VAL A 314 -2.15 27.10 -21.51
N LYS A 315 -3.18 26.23 -21.44
CA LYS A 315 -4.13 26.04 -22.56
C LYS A 315 -5.32 27.00 -22.52
N GLY A 316 -5.63 27.58 -21.36
CA GLY A 316 -6.84 28.37 -21.17
C GLY A 316 -8.15 27.55 -21.21
N GLU A 317 -8.03 26.25 -21.07
CA GLU A 317 -9.13 25.28 -21.02
C GLU A 317 -9.34 24.77 -19.59
N LYS A 318 -10.58 24.52 -19.23
CA LYS A 318 -10.98 23.84 -18.00
C LYS A 318 -11.17 22.35 -18.22
#